data_4baadb03b9aadc8215ef3402c94053b7
#
_entry.id   4baadb03b9aadc8215ef3402c94053b7
#
_cell.length_a   1.000
_cell.length_b   1.000
_cell.length_c   1.000
_cell.angle_alpha   90.00
_cell.angle_beta   90.00
_cell.angle_gamma   90.00
#
_symmetry.space_group_name_H-M   'P 1'
#
loop_
_entity.id
_entity.type
_entity.pdbx_description
1 polymer ?
#
loop_
_entity_poly.entity_id
_entity_poly.type
_entity_poly.pdbx_seq_one_letter_code
_entity_poly.pdbx_strand_id
1 'polypeptide(L)'
;ELSIMLGLDPEEKMILYFAALLHDVGKLFVSDDIVNKDGELTKEEEKLFELHSRKGQEMLRTLLHGMTLLSDIPIIVRHHHEHYDGSGYPDGLAGDKIPLLSRIMAVADAVDSIAKNTLYRSNRIIDKIIMDLKSKSGTYYDPSITKTMIKLLLSEKNMIQEDMENSTTYIPHCSFGFSYMEKTNIRSLSG
;
A
#
# COMPACT_ATOMS: atom_id res chain seq x y z
N GLU A 1 3.47 10.28 -1.72
CA GLU A 1 4.87 10.49 -1.33
C GLU A 1 5.81 9.47 -1.98
N LEU A 2 5.65 8.14 -1.74
CA LEU A 2 6.52 7.10 -2.32
C LEU A 2 6.62 7.21 -3.85
N SER A 3 5.51 7.40 -4.55
CA SER A 3 5.45 7.55 -6.00
C SER A 3 6.22 8.79 -6.52
N ILE A 4 6.26 9.86 -5.72
CA ILE A 4 7.05 11.06 -6.01
C ILE A 4 8.54 10.75 -5.88
N MET A 5 8.94 10.10 -4.79
CA MET A 5 10.35 9.75 -4.54
C MET A 5 10.90 8.74 -5.55
N LEU A 6 10.03 7.90 -6.11
CA LEU A 6 10.36 6.95 -7.18
C LEU A 6 10.36 7.58 -8.58
N GLY A 7 9.96 8.85 -8.70
CA GLY A 7 9.98 9.59 -9.96
C GLY A 7 8.89 9.18 -10.96
N LEU A 8 7.77 8.61 -10.48
CA LEU A 8 6.65 8.26 -11.34
C LEU A 8 6.09 9.52 -12.00
N ASP A 9 5.68 9.40 -13.26
CA ASP A 9 5.00 10.48 -13.96
C ASP A 9 3.55 10.69 -13.45
N PRO A 10 2.85 11.75 -13.87
CA PRO A 10 1.48 12.03 -13.42
C PRO A 10 0.47 10.93 -13.79
N GLU A 11 0.64 10.26 -14.93
CA GLU A 11 -0.24 9.19 -15.39
C GLU A 11 -0.03 7.92 -14.55
N GLU A 12 1.22 7.51 -14.34
CA GLU A 12 1.58 6.39 -13.46
C GLU A 12 1.08 6.58 -12.03
N LYS A 13 1.19 7.83 -11.49
CA LYS A 13 0.66 8.15 -10.15
C LYS A 13 -0.84 8.00 -10.08
N MET A 14 -1.56 8.45 -11.10
CA MET A 14 -3.01 8.31 -11.17
C MET A 14 -3.42 6.84 -11.28
N ILE A 15 -2.77 6.07 -12.15
CA ILE A 15 -3.00 4.63 -12.30
C ILE A 15 -2.75 3.91 -10.98
N LEU A 16 -1.62 4.19 -10.32
CA LEU A 16 -1.28 3.59 -9.02
C LEU A 16 -2.30 3.95 -7.94
N TYR A 17 -2.79 5.20 -7.92
CA TYR A 17 -3.82 5.64 -6.99
C TYR A 17 -5.12 4.86 -7.15
N PHE A 18 -5.64 4.72 -8.37
CA PHE A 18 -6.86 3.95 -8.62
C PHE A 18 -6.63 2.45 -8.38
N ALA A 19 -5.48 1.91 -8.75
CA ALA A 19 -5.14 0.53 -8.44
C ALA A 19 -5.13 0.28 -6.93
N ALA A 20 -4.57 1.20 -6.14
CA ALA A 20 -4.56 1.10 -4.68
C ALA A 20 -5.96 1.16 -4.05
N LEU A 21 -6.89 1.94 -4.61
CA LEU A 21 -8.29 1.95 -4.16
C LEU A 21 -9.03 0.65 -4.49
N LEU A 22 -8.65 -0.03 -5.55
CA LEU A 22 -9.38 -1.16 -6.13
C LEU A 22 -8.67 -2.51 -5.94
N HIS A 23 -7.47 -2.55 -5.34
CA HIS A 23 -6.65 -3.77 -5.29
C HIS A 23 -7.37 -4.96 -4.67
N ASP A 24 -8.19 -4.70 -3.69
CA ASP A 24 -8.93 -5.68 -2.90
C ASP A 24 -10.37 -5.94 -3.40
N VAL A 25 -10.81 -5.31 -4.51
CA VAL A 25 -12.20 -5.44 -5.00
C VAL A 25 -12.60 -6.90 -5.27
N GLY A 26 -11.63 -7.75 -5.58
CA GLY A 26 -11.86 -9.18 -5.79
C GLY A 26 -12.25 -9.95 -4.53
N LYS A 27 -12.07 -9.40 -3.34
CA LYS A 27 -12.55 -10.00 -2.07
C LYS A 27 -14.08 -10.14 -2.05
N LEU A 28 -14.81 -9.39 -2.88
CA LEU A 28 -16.26 -9.58 -3.09
C LEU A 28 -16.62 -10.99 -3.59
N PHE A 29 -15.68 -11.74 -4.11
CA PHE A 29 -15.86 -13.12 -4.61
C PHE A 29 -15.31 -14.19 -3.66
N VAL A 30 -14.84 -13.79 -2.49
CA VAL A 30 -14.37 -14.69 -1.42
C VAL A 30 -15.42 -14.70 -0.32
N SER A 31 -15.64 -15.87 0.30
CA SER A 31 -16.60 -15.97 1.41
C SER A 31 -16.22 -15.06 2.57
N ASP A 32 -17.22 -14.41 3.16
CA ASP A 32 -17.06 -13.55 4.33
C ASP A 32 -16.41 -14.29 5.51
N ASP A 33 -16.69 -15.59 5.66
CA ASP A 33 -16.07 -16.44 6.70
C ASP A 33 -14.55 -16.58 6.53
N ILE A 34 -14.05 -16.48 5.28
CA ILE A 34 -12.61 -16.52 5.00
C ILE A 34 -12.00 -15.13 5.15
N VAL A 35 -12.66 -14.11 4.60
CA VAL A 35 -12.16 -12.71 4.62
C VAL A 35 -12.06 -12.17 6.05
N ASN A 36 -13.02 -12.50 6.90
CA ASN A 36 -13.14 -12.00 8.27
C ASN A 36 -12.74 -13.04 9.33
N LYS A 37 -12.03 -14.09 8.95
CA LYS A 37 -11.64 -15.16 9.88
C LYS A 37 -10.67 -14.65 10.92
N ASP A 38 -11.01 -14.88 12.18
CA ASP A 38 -10.09 -14.68 13.30
C ASP A 38 -9.08 -15.83 13.34
N GLY A 39 -7.79 -15.51 13.17
CA GLY A 39 -6.69 -16.47 13.20
C GLY A 39 -6.14 -16.85 11.82
N GLU A 40 -5.38 -17.93 11.76
CA GLU A 40 -4.73 -18.39 10.53
C GLU A 40 -5.71 -19.10 9.59
N LEU A 41 -5.56 -18.88 8.30
CA LEU A 41 -6.27 -19.62 7.26
C LEU A 41 -5.68 -21.02 7.13
N THR A 42 -6.52 -22.02 6.82
CA THR A 42 -6.02 -23.31 6.34
C THR A 42 -5.46 -23.17 4.94
N LYS A 43 -4.69 -24.16 4.47
CA LYS A 43 -4.13 -24.13 3.10
C LYS A 43 -5.20 -24.08 2.01
N GLU A 44 -6.36 -24.66 2.26
CA GLU A 44 -7.51 -24.63 1.36
C GLU A 44 -8.15 -23.23 1.35
N GLU A 45 -8.30 -22.61 2.51
CA GLU A 45 -8.82 -21.24 2.66
C GLU A 45 -7.85 -20.21 2.06
N GLU A 46 -6.54 -20.38 2.25
CA GLU A 46 -5.51 -19.53 1.63
C GLU A 46 -5.67 -19.53 0.09
N LYS A 47 -5.81 -20.70 -0.53
CA LYS A 47 -6.03 -20.81 -1.98
C LYS A 47 -7.30 -20.10 -2.44
N LEU A 48 -8.37 -20.17 -1.64
CA LEU A 48 -9.61 -19.46 -1.94
C LEU A 48 -9.45 -17.95 -1.75
N PHE A 49 -8.71 -17.53 -0.73
CA PHE A 49 -8.41 -16.12 -0.50
C PHE A 49 -7.55 -15.54 -1.62
N GLU A 50 -6.53 -16.26 -2.10
CA GLU A 50 -5.64 -15.83 -3.19
C GLU A 50 -6.40 -15.55 -4.51
N LEU A 51 -7.58 -16.15 -4.70
CA LEU A 51 -8.41 -15.90 -5.88
C LEU A 51 -8.83 -14.44 -6.03
N HIS A 52 -8.82 -13.65 -4.94
CA HIS A 52 -9.26 -12.24 -5.02
C HIS A 52 -8.44 -11.44 -6.03
N SER A 53 -7.14 -11.71 -6.16
CA SER A 53 -6.29 -11.01 -7.12
C SER A 53 -6.70 -11.26 -8.58
N ARG A 54 -7.01 -12.51 -8.92
CA ARG A 54 -7.53 -12.89 -10.25
C ARG A 54 -8.95 -12.36 -10.48
N LYS A 55 -9.82 -12.49 -9.49
CA LYS A 55 -11.21 -12.03 -9.56
C LYS A 55 -11.31 -10.53 -9.67
N GLY A 56 -10.45 -9.80 -8.92
CA GLY A 56 -10.30 -8.36 -9.05
C GLY A 56 -9.90 -7.95 -10.47
N GLN A 57 -8.91 -8.61 -11.05
CA GLN A 57 -8.53 -8.38 -12.45
C GLN A 57 -9.69 -8.61 -13.41
N GLU A 58 -10.38 -9.76 -13.32
CA GLU A 58 -11.51 -10.11 -14.20
C GLU A 58 -12.60 -9.04 -14.15
N MET A 59 -12.99 -8.63 -12.94
CA MET A 59 -13.99 -7.59 -12.72
C MET A 59 -13.55 -6.24 -13.31
N LEU A 60 -12.32 -5.81 -13.01
CA LEU A 60 -11.82 -4.51 -13.46
C LEU A 60 -11.61 -4.46 -14.98
N ARG A 61 -11.19 -5.56 -15.62
CA ARG A 61 -11.13 -5.64 -17.09
C ARG A 61 -12.49 -5.39 -17.73
N THR A 62 -13.54 -5.87 -17.10
CA THR A 62 -14.92 -5.68 -17.60
C THR A 62 -15.40 -4.25 -17.36
N LEU A 63 -15.20 -3.73 -16.16
CA LEU A 63 -15.64 -2.40 -15.76
C LEU A 63 -14.91 -1.26 -16.48
N LEU A 64 -13.61 -1.43 -16.71
CA LEU A 64 -12.74 -0.41 -17.31
C LEU A 64 -12.57 -0.63 -18.83
N HIS A 65 -13.38 -1.51 -19.43
CA HIS A 65 -13.32 -1.77 -20.86
C HIS A 65 -13.53 -0.48 -21.67
N GLY A 66 -12.61 -0.18 -22.58
CA GLY A 66 -12.65 1.04 -23.40
C GLY A 66 -12.04 2.28 -22.73
N MET A 67 -11.65 2.22 -21.46
CA MET A 67 -10.94 3.30 -20.77
C MET A 67 -9.42 3.11 -20.90
N THR A 68 -8.85 3.57 -22.01
CA THR A 68 -7.42 3.35 -22.34
C THR A 68 -6.47 3.79 -21.23
N LEU A 69 -6.75 4.94 -20.61
CA LEU A 69 -5.94 5.51 -19.53
C LEU A 69 -5.89 4.62 -18.26
N LEU A 70 -6.89 3.77 -18.04
CA LEU A 70 -7.02 2.90 -16.87
C LEU A 70 -6.76 1.43 -17.21
N SER A 71 -6.27 1.13 -18.41
CA SER A 71 -6.09 -0.23 -18.94
C SER A 71 -5.11 -1.08 -18.11
N ASP A 72 -4.18 -0.46 -17.42
CA ASP A 72 -3.15 -1.15 -16.65
C ASP A 72 -3.58 -1.51 -15.23
N ILE A 73 -4.66 -0.88 -14.70
CA ILE A 73 -5.15 -1.16 -13.35
C ILE A 73 -5.44 -2.65 -13.13
N PRO A 74 -6.14 -3.37 -14.03
CA PRO A 74 -6.41 -4.80 -13.83
C PRO A 74 -5.16 -5.65 -13.69
N ILE A 75 -4.09 -5.33 -14.43
CA ILE A 75 -2.84 -6.09 -14.36
C ILE A 75 -2.07 -5.80 -13.07
N ILE A 76 -2.12 -4.56 -12.58
CA ILE A 76 -1.54 -4.17 -11.31
C ILE A 76 -2.25 -4.88 -10.16
N VAL A 77 -3.57 -4.88 -10.17
CA VAL A 77 -4.41 -5.57 -9.17
C VAL A 77 -4.19 -7.08 -9.19
N ARG A 78 -3.96 -7.69 -10.35
CA ARG A 78 -3.64 -9.12 -10.43
C ARG A 78 -2.36 -9.46 -9.68
N HIS A 79 -1.30 -8.65 -9.83
CA HIS A 79 0.06 -9.01 -9.43
C HIS A 79 0.53 -8.32 -8.13
N HIS A 80 -0.35 -7.68 -7.35
CA HIS A 80 0.05 -6.97 -6.13
C HIS A 80 0.49 -7.90 -4.98
N HIS A 81 0.23 -9.20 -5.08
CA HIS A 81 0.69 -10.24 -4.16
C HIS A 81 1.80 -11.13 -4.75
N GLU A 82 2.38 -10.74 -5.89
CA GLU A 82 3.61 -11.39 -6.35
C GLU A 82 4.78 -11.01 -5.43
N HIS A 83 5.63 -11.98 -5.13
CA HIS A 83 6.83 -11.77 -4.36
C HIS A 83 8.03 -11.61 -5.29
N TYR A 84 8.97 -10.77 -4.90
CA TYR A 84 10.12 -10.46 -5.75
C TYR A 84 10.98 -11.69 -6.11
N ASP A 85 10.98 -12.73 -5.24
CA ASP A 85 11.66 -14.01 -5.46
C ASP A 85 10.83 -15.03 -6.26
N GLY A 86 9.58 -14.73 -6.61
CA GLY A 86 8.66 -15.61 -7.34
C GLY A 86 7.87 -16.59 -6.47
N SER A 87 7.95 -16.48 -5.15
CA SER A 87 7.15 -17.30 -4.22
C SER A 87 5.72 -16.81 -4.01
N GLY A 88 5.34 -15.67 -4.63
CA GLY A 88 4.02 -15.07 -4.52
C GLY A 88 2.97 -15.67 -5.44
N TYR A 89 1.85 -15.01 -5.55
CA TYR A 89 0.71 -15.43 -6.37
C TYR A 89 0.11 -14.24 -7.14
N PRO A 90 -0.67 -14.46 -8.19
CA PRO A 90 -1.24 -15.71 -8.68
C PRO A 90 -0.42 -16.42 -9.77
N ASP A 91 0.65 -15.80 -10.31
CA ASP A 91 1.38 -16.31 -11.47
C ASP A 91 2.82 -16.72 -11.13
N GLY A 92 3.32 -16.42 -9.92
CA GLY A 92 4.67 -16.71 -9.50
C GLY A 92 5.73 -15.92 -10.28
N LEU A 93 5.42 -14.67 -10.63
CA LEU A 93 6.35 -13.77 -11.32
C LEU A 93 7.49 -13.39 -10.38
N ALA A 94 8.72 -13.27 -10.92
CA ALA A 94 9.89 -12.89 -10.14
C ALA A 94 10.61 -11.66 -10.70
N GLY A 95 11.15 -10.84 -9.81
CA GLY A 95 11.98 -9.68 -10.16
C GLY A 95 11.25 -8.70 -11.07
N ASP A 96 11.92 -8.30 -12.15
CA ASP A 96 11.39 -7.33 -13.11
C ASP A 96 10.27 -7.86 -14.02
N LYS A 97 9.94 -9.14 -13.93
CA LYS A 97 8.73 -9.69 -14.59
C LYS A 97 7.44 -9.21 -13.90
N ILE A 98 7.52 -8.84 -12.62
CA ILE A 98 6.41 -8.23 -11.91
C ILE A 98 6.29 -6.76 -12.38
N PRO A 99 5.10 -6.29 -12.82
CA PRO A 99 4.89 -4.90 -13.21
C PRO A 99 5.38 -3.93 -12.12
N LEU A 100 6.06 -2.85 -12.51
CA LEU A 100 6.63 -1.89 -11.55
C LEU A 100 5.59 -1.38 -10.55
N LEU A 101 4.41 -0.99 -11.03
CA LEU A 101 3.35 -0.45 -10.18
C LEU A 101 2.79 -1.52 -9.21
N SER A 102 2.82 -2.81 -9.58
CA SER A 102 2.46 -3.92 -8.68
C SER A 102 3.50 -4.09 -7.57
N ARG A 103 4.81 -3.99 -7.91
CA ARG A 103 5.90 -4.03 -6.90
C ARG A 103 5.81 -2.86 -5.92
N ILE A 104 5.46 -1.68 -6.40
CA ILE A 104 5.24 -0.49 -5.54
C ILE A 104 4.03 -0.70 -4.65
N MET A 105 2.95 -1.24 -5.20
CA MET A 105 1.73 -1.56 -4.45
C MET A 105 2.00 -2.56 -3.32
N ALA A 106 2.72 -3.65 -3.59
CA ALA A 106 3.06 -4.66 -2.58
C ALA A 106 3.78 -4.06 -1.36
N VAL A 107 4.72 -3.14 -1.58
CA VAL A 107 5.41 -2.43 -0.49
C VAL A 107 4.48 -1.48 0.25
N ALA A 108 3.61 -0.77 -0.46
CA ALA A 108 2.67 0.18 0.15
C ALA A 108 1.60 -0.54 0.97
N ASP A 109 1.03 -1.64 0.47
CA ASP A 109 0.04 -2.46 1.15
C ASP A 109 0.61 -3.10 2.44
N ALA A 110 1.86 -3.58 2.40
CA ALA A 110 2.53 -4.09 3.59
C ALA A 110 2.65 -3.04 4.70
N VAL A 111 3.02 -1.81 4.35
CA VAL A 111 3.09 -0.69 5.30
C VAL A 111 1.71 -0.40 5.89
N ASP A 112 0.68 -0.32 5.04
CA ASP A 112 -0.70 -0.04 5.47
C ASP A 112 -1.25 -1.14 6.37
N SER A 113 -1.02 -2.41 6.03
CA SER A 113 -1.46 -3.58 6.79
C SER A 113 -0.87 -3.62 8.21
N ILE A 114 0.41 -3.24 8.37
CA ILE A 114 1.04 -3.15 9.70
C ILE A 114 0.52 -1.93 10.46
N ALA A 115 0.29 -0.82 9.77
CA ALA A 115 -0.19 0.44 10.35
C ALA A 115 -1.66 0.35 10.82
N LYS A 116 -2.55 -0.32 10.08
CA LYS A 116 -3.98 -0.48 10.40
C LYS A 116 -4.24 -1.13 11.76
N ASN A 117 -3.39 -2.04 12.17
CA ASN A 117 -3.52 -2.75 13.45
C ASN A 117 -3.18 -1.90 14.67
N THR A 118 -2.97 -0.58 14.50
CA THR A 118 -2.53 0.28 15.60
C THR A 118 -3.19 1.67 15.51
N LEU A 119 -3.92 2.05 16.58
CA LEU A 119 -4.69 3.29 16.65
C LEU A 119 -3.85 4.58 16.65
N TYR A 120 -2.54 4.50 16.83
CA TYR A 120 -1.63 5.66 16.87
C TYR A 120 -0.33 5.36 16.12
N ARG A 121 0.07 6.25 15.20
CA ARG A 121 1.43 6.27 14.64
C ARG A 121 2.43 6.63 15.73
N SER A 122 3.03 5.64 16.33
CA SER A 122 4.16 5.82 17.23
C SER A 122 5.46 5.47 16.50
N ASN A 123 6.57 6.04 16.96
CA ASN A 123 7.90 5.68 16.45
C ASN A 123 8.14 4.16 16.50
N ARG A 124 7.53 3.44 17.45
CA ARG A 124 7.59 1.97 17.57
C ARG A 124 6.96 1.25 16.38
N ILE A 125 5.89 1.79 15.80
CA ILE A 125 5.22 1.19 14.64
C ILE A 125 6.08 1.40 13.41
N ILE A 126 6.63 2.59 13.24
CA ILE A 126 7.56 2.87 12.14
C ILE A 126 8.77 1.94 12.23
N ASP A 127 9.33 1.71 13.41
CA ASP A 127 10.43 0.77 13.61
C ASP A 127 10.03 -0.67 13.23
N LYS A 128 8.83 -1.11 13.63
CA LYS A 128 8.30 -2.43 13.25
C LYS A 128 8.14 -2.58 11.73
N ILE A 129 7.58 -1.57 11.06
CA ILE A 129 7.45 -1.56 9.60
C ILE A 129 8.82 -1.62 8.94
N ILE A 130 9.78 -0.82 9.39
CA ILE A 130 11.15 -0.82 8.85
C ILE A 130 11.84 -2.18 9.05
N MET A 131 11.63 -2.83 10.18
CA MET A 131 12.17 -4.18 10.44
C MET A 131 11.56 -5.21 9.48
N ASP A 132 10.25 -5.20 9.29
CA ASP A 132 9.55 -6.09 8.35
C ASP A 132 10.06 -5.88 6.93
N LEU A 133 10.07 -4.64 6.46
CA LEU A 133 10.55 -4.28 5.12
C LEU A 133 12.01 -4.73 4.90
N LYS A 134 12.89 -4.54 5.88
CA LYS A 134 14.29 -4.97 5.79
C LYS A 134 14.42 -6.49 5.71
N SER A 135 13.65 -7.23 6.52
CA SER A 135 13.72 -8.69 6.58
C SER A 135 13.22 -9.36 5.30
N LYS A 136 12.30 -8.69 4.58
CA LYS A 136 11.64 -9.20 3.37
C LYS A 136 12.18 -8.58 2.07
N SER A 137 13.13 -7.66 2.16
CA SER A 137 13.76 -7.03 1.00
C SER A 137 14.53 -8.06 0.15
N GLY A 138 14.24 -8.13 -1.14
CA GLY A 138 14.83 -9.09 -2.08
C GLY A 138 14.15 -10.47 -2.12
N THR A 139 13.24 -10.74 -1.19
CA THR A 139 12.37 -11.93 -1.21
C THR A 139 10.92 -11.53 -1.55
N TYR A 140 10.23 -10.91 -0.64
CA TYR A 140 8.85 -10.44 -0.87
C TYR A 140 8.82 -9.14 -1.67
N TYR A 141 9.73 -8.20 -1.36
CA TYR A 141 9.70 -6.83 -1.89
C TYR A 141 10.91 -6.50 -2.73
N ASP A 142 10.69 -5.66 -3.75
CA ASP A 142 11.77 -5.08 -4.55
C ASP A 142 12.73 -4.27 -3.65
N PRO A 143 14.05 -4.58 -3.68
CA PRO A 143 15.02 -3.90 -2.81
C PRO A 143 15.11 -2.39 -3.02
N SER A 144 14.92 -1.91 -4.25
CA SER A 144 15.04 -0.49 -4.58
C SER A 144 13.84 0.30 -4.05
N ILE A 145 12.64 -0.25 -4.20
CA ILE A 145 11.39 0.31 -3.70
C ILE A 145 11.40 0.28 -2.17
N THR A 146 11.79 -0.86 -1.58
CA THR A 146 11.93 -1.03 -0.13
C THR A 146 12.87 0.01 0.48
N LYS A 147 14.03 0.23 -0.14
CA LYS A 147 15.01 1.25 0.30
C LYS A 147 14.41 2.66 0.28
N THR A 148 13.62 2.97 -0.75
CA THR A 148 12.97 4.28 -0.88
C THR A 148 11.87 4.46 0.17
N MET A 149 11.06 3.42 0.41
CA MET A 149 10.03 3.44 1.45
C MET A 149 10.64 3.61 2.85
N ILE A 150 11.74 2.92 3.15
CA ILE A 150 12.43 3.07 4.43
C ILE A 150 12.95 4.51 4.62
N LYS A 151 13.48 5.15 3.57
CA LYS A 151 13.89 6.56 3.65
C LYS A 151 12.71 7.48 3.97
N LEU A 152 11.56 7.26 3.33
CA LEU A 152 10.33 8.01 3.58
C LEU A 152 9.89 7.86 5.04
N LEU A 153 9.84 6.63 5.55
CA LEU A 153 9.44 6.34 6.93
C LEU A 153 10.38 6.95 7.97
N LEU A 154 11.68 6.95 7.71
CA LEU A 154 12.67 7.60 8.58
C LEU A 154 12.51 9.12 8.59
N SER A 155 12.20 9.73 7.46
CA SER A 155 11.89 11.17 7.37
C SER A 155 10.65 11.53 8.20
N GLU A 156 9.58 10.74 8.08
CA GLU A 156 8.36 10.92 8.89
C GLU A 156 8.63 10.76 10.38
N LYS A 157 9.45 9.76 10.75
CA LYS A 157 9.83 9.53 12.16
C LYS A 157 10.53 10.73 12.77
N ASN A 158 11.45 11.36 12.03
CA ASN A 158 12.17 12.56 12.49
C ASN A 158 11.21 13.75 12.66
N MET A 159 10.27 13.94 11.71
CA MET A 159 9.27 15.02 11.81
C MET A 159 8.37 14.84 13.05
N ILE A 160 7.93 13.61 13.34
CA ILE A 160 7.13 13.31 14.54
C ILE A 160 7.93 13.64 15.81
N GLN A 161 9.22 13.35 15.83
CA GLN A 161 10.09 13.61 16.99
C GLN A 161 10.30 15.11 17.20
N GLU A 162 10.56 15.88 16.14
CA GLU A 162 10.68 17.33 16.17
C GLU A 162 9.39 18.01 16.64
N ASP A 163 8.24 17.53 16.18
CA ASP A 163 6.93 18.03 16.61
C ASP A 163 6.67 17.75 18.10
N MET A 164 7.06 16.59 18.60
CA MET A 164 6.94 16.24 20.02
C MET A 164 7.85 17.08 20.91
N GLU A 165 9.04 17.44 20.46
CA GLU A 165 9.99 18.29 21.18
C GLU A 165 9.57 19.78 21.17
N ASN A 166 8.86 20.22 20.11
CA ASN A 166 8.49 21.62 19.90
C ASN A 166 7.03 21.97 20.30
N SER A 167 6.19 20.98 20.61
CA SER A 167 4.76 21.21 20.88
C SER A 167 4.31 20.76 22.26
N THR A 168 3.65 21.69 22.98
CA THR A 168 2.88 21.36 24.19
C THR A 168 1.52 20.71 23.87
N THR A 169 1.17 20.62 22.59
CA THR A 169 -0.11 20.03 22.13
C THR A 169 0.09 19.35 20.78
N TYR A 170 0.28 18.03 20.79
CA TYR A 170 0.38 17.19 19.60
C TYR A 170 -1.00 16.80 19.09
N ILE A 171 -1.34 17.23 17.88
CA ILE A 171 -2.47 16.67 17.09
C ILE A 171 -1.84 15.85 15.96
N PRO A 172 -1.95 14.51 15.99
CA PRO A 172 -1.39 13.68 14.92
C PRO A 172 -2.09 13.94 13.59
N HIS A 173 -1.36 14.51 12.63
CA HIS A 173 -1.84 14.59 11.25
C HIS A 173 -1.78 13.20 10.60
N CYS A 174 -2.94 12.68 10.20
CA CYS A 174 -3.04 11.50 9.34
C CYS A 174 -2.59 11.86 7.92
N SER A 175 -1.34 11.56 7.57
CA SER A 175 -0.82 11.80 6.21
C SER A 175 -0.84 10.57 5.28
N PHE A 176 -1.50 9.47 5.67
CA PHE A 176 -1.82 8.36 4.78
C PHE A 176 -3.32 8.36 4.46
N GLY A 177 -3.63 8.73 3.23
CA GLY A 177 -5.01 8.82 2.75
C GLY A 177 -5.60 10.22 2.95
N PHE A 178 -5.74 10.95 1.82
CA PHE A 178 -6.37 12.28 1.71
C PHE A 178 -5.64 13.46 2.35
N SER A 179 -4.53 13.87 1.75
CA SER A 179 -4.08 15.25 1.83
C SER A 179 -4.73 16.04 0.69
N TYR A 180 -5.99 16.37 0.86
CA TYR A 180 -6.62 17.47 0.13
C TYR A 180 -7.59 18.18 1.10
N MET A 181 -7.04 19.03 1.97
CA MET A 181 -7.78 20.17 2.52
C MET A 181 -6.79 21.26 2.91
N GLU A 182 -7.08 22.42 2.36
CA GLU A 182 -6.40 23.68 2.40
C GLU A 182 -5.90 24.08 3.80
N LYS A 183 -4.76 24.72 3.82
CA LYS A 183 -4.32 25.59 4.90
C LYS A 183 -5.34 26.73 5.07
N THR A 184 -6.39 26.49 5.81
CA THR A 184 -7.21 27.59 6.33
C THR A 184 -6.49 28.21 7.51
N ASN A 185 -6.03 29.41 7.26
CA ASN A 185 -5.46 30.37 8.18
C ASN A 185 -6.48 30.67 9.29
N ILE A 186 -6.39 30.02 10.45
CA ILE A 186 -7.13 30.46 11.63
C ILE A 186 -6.22 31.47 12.38
N ARG A 187 -6.12 32.66 11.79
CA ARG A 187 -5.80 33.89 12.54
C ARG A 187 -7.01 34.81 12.42
N SER A 188 -7.51 35.20 13.56
CA SER A 188 -8.56 36.20 13.85
C SER A 188 -9.93 35.63 14.21
N LEU A 189 -10.12 35.30 15.48
CA LEU A 189 -11.32 35.58 16.24
C LEU A 189 -10.92 35.69 17.71
N SER A 190 -10.30 36.84 18.05
CA SER A 190 -10.31 37.41 19.39
C SER A 190 -10.43 38.91 19.20
N GLY A 191 -11.64 39.38 19.31
CA GLY A 191 -12.09 40.72 19.38
C GLY A 191 -13.42 40.75 20.07
#